data_d024ec87c29c7a07c1fbfca56bb1313b
#
_entry.id   d024ec87c29c7a07c1fbfca56bb1313b
#
_cell.length_a   1.000
_cell.length_b   1.000
_cell.length_c   1.000
_cell.angle_alpha   90.00
_cell.angle_beta   90.00
_cell.angle_gamma   90.00
#
_symmetry.space_group_name_H-M   'P 1'
#
loop_
_entity.id
_entity.type
_entity.pdbx_description
1 polymer ?
#
loop_
_entity_poly.entity_id
_entity_poly.type
_entity_poly.pdbx_seq_one_letter_code
_entity_poly.pdbx_strand_id
1 'polypeptide(L)'
;RQRQMCIRDRLRTYTALSSMVKCPVLMTRIEFGLLGAYNKYKKSPFETYYVGGDGMSGYSTTYATETIGLRGYDNGSLTPSGYTGYAYDRFTLELRYPLMLQGSTNIYALTFIEGGNAWSSVKDFNPFDMKRSAGVGVRIFLPMVGLLGIDWAYGFDDVFGSKQYGGSQFHFILGQEF
;
A
#
# COMPACT_ATOMS: atom_id res chain seq x y z
N ARG A 1 4.15 16.73 28.17
CA ARG A 1 4.36 16.61 26.69
C ARG A 1 4.72 15.17 26.38
N GLN A 2 3.86 14.48 25.66
CA GLN A 2 4.13 13.14 25.17
C GLN A 2 5.07 13.26 23.97
N ARG A 3 6.26 12.68 24.04
CA ARG A 3 7.20 12.65 22.90
C ARG A 3 7.01 11.31 22.20
N GLN A 4 6.46 11.36 21.01
CA GLN A 4 6.44 10.26 20.08
C GLN A 4 7.51 10.47 19.02
N MET A 5 8.06 9.39 18.55
CA MET A 5 9.01 9.35 17.45
C MET A 5 8.36 8.58 16.31
N CYS A 6 8.08 9.26 15.22
CA CYS A 6 7.61 8.66 13.99
C CYS A 6 8.77 8.65 13.01
N ILE A 7 9.15 7.48 12.54
CA ILE A 7 10.09 7.30 11.43
C ILE A 7 9.28 6.68 10.30
N ARG A 8 9.28 7.36 9.15
CA ARG A 8 8.68 6.85 7.93
C ARG A 8 9.61 7.15 6.78
N ASP A 9 10.07 6.10 6.14
CA ASP A 9 10.92 6.19 4.96
C ASP A 9 10.24 5.55 3.76
N ARG A 10 10.42 6.20 2.60
CA ARG A 10 9.89 5.75 1.32
C ARG A 10 10.94 5.91 0.25
N LEU A 11 11.27 4.80 -0.40
CA LEU A 11 12.11 4.78 -1.59
C LEU A 11 11.24 4.39 -2.79
N ARG A 12 11.26 5.20 -3.85
CA ARG A 12 10.65 4.88 -5.15
C ARG A 12 11.70 4.98 -6.24
N THR A 13 11.76 3.98 -7.09
CA THR A 13 12.60 3.99 -8.29
C THR A 13 11.78 3.69 -9.52
N TYR A 14 12.15 4.30 -10.64
CA TYR A 14 11.53 4.09 -11.93
C TYR A 14 12.62 3.76 -12.93
N THR A 15 12.53 2.59 -13.54
CA THR A 15 13.51 2.11 -14.52
C THR A 15 12.80 1.83 -15.83
N ALA A 16 13.19 2.54 -16.89
CA ALA A 16 12.72 2.26 -18.23
C ALA A 16 13.42 1.01 -18.76
N LEU A 17 12.64 0.01 -19.20
CA LEU A 17 13.19 -1.27 -19.66
C LEU A 17 13.66 -1.25 -21.12
N SER A 18 13.31 -0.21 -21.88
CA SER A 18 13.72 -0.06 -23.28
C SER A 18 13.83 1.41 -23.65
N SER A 19 14.54 1.71 -24.74
CA SER A 19 14.67 3.07 -25.30
C SER A 19 13.58 3.43 -26.31
N MET A 20 12.54 2.61 -26.46
CA MET A 20 11.46 2.83 -27.44
C MET A 20 10.38 3.79 -26.91
N VAL A 21 9.61 4.40 -27.80
CA VAL A 21 8.54 5.37 -27.47
C VAL A 21 7.41 4.76 -26.61
N LYS A 22 7.17 3.45 -26.73
CA LYS A 22 6.25 2.69 -25.86
C LYS A 22 7.04 1.74 -24.99
N CYS A 23 7.77 2.29 -24.05
CA CYS A 23 8.64 1.54 -23.18
C CYS A 23 7.90 1.15 -21.89
N PRO A 24 7.92 -0.12 -21.51
CA PRO A 24 7.47 -0.50 -20.17
C PRO A 24 8.42 0.07 -19.11
N VAL A 25 7.82 0.57 -18.05
CA VAL A 25 8.52 1.15 -16.90
C VAL A 25 8.34 0.25 -15.69
N LEU A 26 9.45 -0.16 -15.11
CA LEU A 26 9.47 -0.86 -13.84
C LEU A 26 9.54 0.14 -12.70
N MET A 27 8.52 0.15 -11.86
CA MET A 27 8.47 0.91 -10.63
C MET A 27 8.74 -0.02 -9.45
N THR A 28 9.68 0.35 -8.61
CA THR A 28 9.91 -0.32 -7.33
C THR A 28 9.67 0.66 -6.20
N ARG A 29 8.93 0.24 -5.20
CA ARG A 29 8.66 1.01 -3.99
C ARG A 29 8.98 0.16 -2.78
N ILE A 30 9.69 0.75 -1.84
CA ILE A 30 9.96 0.19 -0.52
C ILE A 30 9.54 1.26 0.49
N GLU A 31 8.68 0.89 1.40
CA GLU A 31 8.22 1.76 2.48
C GLU A 31 8.32 1.01 3.80
N PHE A 32 8.72 1.71 4.83
CA PHE A 32 8.61 1.23 6.20
C PHE A 32 8.31 2.39 7.14
N GLY A 33 7.56 2.09 8.18
CA GLY A 33 7.22 3.04 9.20
C GLY A 33 7.31 2.43 10.59
N LEU A 34 7.88 3.18 11.52
CA LEU A 34 8.06 2.78 12.90
C LEU A 34 7.56 3.90 13.81
N LEU A 35 6.67 3.56 14.72
CA LEU A 35 6.17 4.47 15.76
C LEU A 35 6.74 4.08 17.11
N GLY A 36 7.64 4.89 17.63
CA GLY A 36 8.25 4.73 18.94
C GLY A 36 7.63 5.66 19.97
N ALA A 37 7.32 5.16 21.17
CA ALA A 37 6.97 5.97 22.32
C ALA A 37 8.11 5.93 23.34
N TYR A 38 8.50 7.12 23.85
CA TYR A 38 9.54 7.21 24.88
C TYR A 38 9.14 6.52 26.18
N ASN A 39 7.83 6.43 26.46
CA ASN A 39 7.30 5.74 27.63
C ASN A 39 6.49 4.52 27.21
N LYS A 40 6.91 3.33 27.67
CA LYS A 40 6.29 2.03 27.36
C LYS A 40 4.80 1.95 27.73
N TYR A 41 4.35 2.73 28.71
CA TYR A 41 2.97 2.76 29.20
C TYR A 41 2.10 3.87 28.58
N LYS A 42 2.67 4.75 27.78
CA LYS A 42 1.97 5.88 27.18
C LYS A 42 2.17 5.90 25.66
N LYS A 43 1.65 4.88 24.98
CA LYS A 43 1.54 4.89 23.51
C LYS A 43 0.34 5.77 23.14
N SER A 44 0.48 6.63 22.11
CA SER A 44 -0.67 7.37 21.58
C SER A 44 -1.59 6.40 20.84
N PRO A 45 -2.88 6.37 21.17
CA PRO A 45 -3.85 5.62 20.38
C PRO A 45 -4.23 6.33 19.07
N PHE A 46 -3.80 7.58 18.88
CA PHE A 46 -4.21 8.42 17.77
C PHE A 46 -3.27 8.36 16.55
N GLU A 47 -2.06 7.86 16.73
CA GLU A 47 -1.09 7.72 15.65
C GLU A 47 -0.77 6.24 15.50
N THR A 48 -1.45 5.59 14.57
CA THR A 48 -1.26 4.17 14.26
C THR A 48 -1.30 3.97 12.75
N TYR A 49 -0.72 2.87 12.27
CA TYR A 49 -0.80 2.47 10.88
C TYR A 49 -1.93 1.48 10.67
N TYR A 50 -2.70 1.70 9.61
CA TYR A 50 -3.80 0.85 9.19
C TYR A 50 -3.46 0.26 7.82
N VAL A 51 -3.10 -1.02 7.78
CA VAL A 51 -2.50 -1.65 6.60
C VAL A 51 -3.47 -2.64 5.97
N GLY A 52 -3.61 -2.53 4.65
CA GLY A 52 -4.48 -3.36 3.82
C GLY A 52 -5.43 -2.55 2.95
N GLY A 53 -5.93 -3.17 1.90
CA GLY A 53 -6.94 -2.60 1.03
C GLY A 53 -6.43 -1.61 -0.02
N ASP A 54 -7.32 -0.70 -0.41
CA ASP A 54 -7.09 0.28 -1.48
C ASP A 54 -6.26 1.50 -1.04
N GLY A 55 -5.96 1.65 0.24
CA GLY A 55 -5.22 2.79 0.76
C GLY A 55 -5.99 4.11 0.76
N MET A 56 -7.26 4.10 0.43
CA MET A 56 -8.08 5.30 0.44
C MET A 56 -8.53 5.62 1.88
N SER A 57 -8.26 6.82 2.34
CA SER A 57 -8.47 7.26 3.73
C SER A 57 -9.93 7.54 4.11
N GLY A 58 -10.90 7.21 3.25
CA GLY A 58 -12.31 7.55 3.46
C GLY A 58 -13.08 6.67 4.44
N TYR A 59 -12.54 5.55 4.88
CA TYR A 59 -13.25 4.56 5.70
C TYR A 59 -12.68 4.34 7.10
N SER A 60 -11.66 5.08 7.49
CA SER A 60 -11.17 5.01 8.86
C SER A 60 -12.06 5.85 9.77
N THR A 61 -12.82 5.20 10.63
CA THR A 61 -13.60 5.83 11.70
C THR A 61 -12.72 6.34 12.84
N THR A 62 -11.43 6.08 12.78
CA THR A 62 -10.47 6.44 13.83
C THR A 62 -9.65 7.65 13.38
N TYR A 63 -9.75 8.74 14.10
CA TYR A 63 -9.00 9.97 13.85
C TYR A 63 -7.49 9.72 13.87
N ALA A 64 -6.78 10.29 12.88
CA ALA A 64 -5.33 10.30 12.78
C ALA A 64 -4.63 8.94 12.52
N THR A 65 -5.34 7.97 11.98
CA THR A 65 -4.74 6.71 11.52
C THR A 65 -4.28 6.85 10.07
N GLU A 66 -3.05 6.54 9.80
CA GLU A 66 -2.53 6.56 8.44
C GLU A 66 -2.84 5.23 7.73
N THR A 67 -3.57 5.31 6.63
CA THR A 67 -3.95 4.14 5.83
C THR A 67 -2.86 3.83 4.81
N ILE A 68 -2.38 2.59 4.84
CA ILE A 68 -1.37 2.05 3.92
C ILE A 68 -2.04 0.98 3.07
N GLY A 69 -2.20 1.24 1.77
CA GLY A 69 -2.80 0.27 0.87
C GLY A 69 -1.90 -0.94 0.65
N LEU A 70 -2.47 -2.13 0.67
CA LEU A 70 -1.90 -3.37 0.19
C LEU A 70 -2.99 -4.13 -0.56
N ARG A 71 -2.89 -4.16 -1.88
CA ARG A 71 -3.92 -4.72 -2.77
C ARG A 71 -4.00 -6.24 -2.61
N GLY A 72 -5.21 -6.80 -2.73
CA GLY A 72 -5.47 -8.24 -2.54
C GLY A 72 -5.82 -8.62 -1.11
N TYR A 73 -5.94 -7.64 -0.22
CA TYR A 73 -6.39 -7.80 1.16
C TYR A 73 -7.48 -6.80 1.49
N ASP A 74 -8.37 -7.15 2.43
CA ASP A 74 -9.39 -6.23 2.91
C ASP A 74 -8.78 -5.01 3.61
N ASN A 75 -9.52 -3.91 3.62
CA ASN A 75 -9.09 -2.68 4.26
C ASN A 75 -8.72 -2.91 5.74
N GLY A 76 -7.45 -2.60 6.08
CA GLY A 76 -6.91 -2.71 7.42
C GLY A 76 -6.76 -4.11 7.97
N SER A 77 -7.01 -5.14 7.17
CA SER A 77 -7.00 -6.54 7.62
C SER A 77 -5.65 -7.02 8.14
N LEU A 78 -4.57 -6.41 7.69
CA LEU A 78 -3.21 -6.75 8.14
C LEU A 78 -2.82 -6.08 9.47
N THR A 79 -3.64 -5.14 9.92
CA THR A 79 -3.39 -4.47 11.20
C THR A 79 -3.77 -5.39 12.35
N PRO A 80 -2.90 -5.60 13.35
CA PRO A 80 -3.24 -6.38 14.52
C PRO A 80 -4.51 -5.89 15.21
N SER A 81 -5.26 -6.79 15.82
CA SER A 81 -6.54 -6.51 16.47
C SER A 81 -6.46 -5.29 17.40
N GLY A 82 -7.41 -4.37 17.28
CA GLY A 82 -7.46 -3.13 18.04
C GLY A 82 -6.88 -1.92 17.33
N TYR A 83 -6.64 -1.99 16.02
CA TYR A 83 -6.12 -0.87 15.20
C TYR A 83 -4.78 -0.32 15.69
N THR A 84 -3.92 -1.18 16.21
CA THR A 84 -2.66 -0.79 16.86
C THR A 84 -1.44 -1.22 16.05
N GLY A 85 -1.36 -0.80 14.79
CA GLY A 85 -0.14 -0.95 13.98
C GLY A 85 0.88 0.13 14.38
N TYR A 86 1.97 -0.27 15.04
CA TYR A 86 3.07 0.63 15.41
C TYR A 86 4.31 0.44 14.52
N ALA A 87 4.32 -0.58 13.71
CA ALA A 87 5.33 -0.79 12.68
C ALA A 87 4.66 -1.35 11.44
N TYR A 88 5.15 -1.00 10.27
CA TYR A 88 4.75 -1.60 9.00
C TYR A 88 5.91 -1.63 8.04
N ASP A 89 5.84 -2.55 7.10
CA ASP A 89 6.62 -2.53 5.88
C ASP A 89 5.72 -2.71 4.66
N ARG A 90 6.20 -2.26 3.52
CA ARG A 90 5.56 -2.45 2.23
C ARG A 90 6.61 -2.47 1.14
N PHE A 91 6.54 -3.49 0.33
CA PHE A 91 7.28 -3.63 -0.91
C PHE A 91 6.32 -3.70 -2.08
N THR A 92 6.57 -2.94 -3.15
CA THR A 92 5.78 -2.98 -4.38
C THR A 92 6.72 -3.01 -5.56
N LEU A 93 6.52 -3.98 -6.44
CA LEU A 93 7.13 -4.06 -7.76
C LEU A 93 6.01 -3.97 -8.79
N GLU A 94 6.06 -2.95 -9.64
CA GLU A 94 4.99 -2.66 -10.60
C GLU A 94 5.57 -2.44 -12.00
N LEU A 95 5.10 -3.22 -12.96
CA LEU A 95 5.44 -3.06 -14.36
C LEU A 95 4.31 -2.32 -15.06
N ARG A 96 4.59 -1.13 -15.55
CA ARG A 96 3.65 -0.24 -16.24
C ARG A 96 3.89 -0.28 -17.74
N TYR A 97 2.85 -0.53 -18.49
CA TYR A 97 2.89 -0.54 -19.96
C TYR A 97 1.95 0.53 -20.53
N PRO A 98 2.46 1.53 -21.26
CA PRO A 98 1.64 2.57 -21.84
C PRO A 98 0.83 2.01 -23.03
N LEU A 99 -0.49 2.08 -22.92
CA LEU A 99 -1.42 1.68 -23.99
C LEU A 99 -1.67 2.86 -24.94
N MET A 100 -1.98 4.03 -24.36
CA MET A 100 -2.27 5.25 -25.10
C MET A 100 -1.62 6.44 -24.42
N LEU A 101 -0.78 7.15 -25.15
CA LEU A 101 -0.11 8.39 -24.73
C LEU A 101 -0.42 9.48 -25.76
N GLN A 102 -1.71 9.77 -26.01
CA GLN A 102 -2.10 10.77 -26.99
C GLN A 102 -2.99 11.84 -26.37
N GLY A 103 -2.60 13.10 -26.60
CA GLY A 103 -3.37 14.26 -26.15
C GLY A 103 -3.38 14.43 -24.63
N SER A 104 -4.55 14.75 -24.10
CA SER A 104 -4.75 15.03 -22.68
C SER A 104 -5.05 13.80 -21.83
N THR A 105 -5.23 12.62 -22.45
CA THR A 105 -5.59 11.39 -21.76
C THR A 105 -4.47 10.38 -21.90
N ASN A 106 -3.96 9.90 -20.76
CA ASN A 106 -2.97 8.85 -20.71
C ASN A 106 -3.61 7.57 -20.14
N ILE A 107 -3.46 6.46 -20.87
CA ILE A 107 -3.95 5.15 -20.44
C ILE A 107 -2.77 4.20 -20.37
N TYR A 108 -2.59 3.53 -19.23
CA TYR A 108 -1.59 2.49 -19.08
C TYR A 108 -2.14 1.28 -18.31
N ALA A 109 -1.70 0.11 -18.75
CA ALA A 109 -1.90 -1.13 -17.99
C ALA A 109 -0.74 -1.33 -17.04
N LEU A 110 -0.99 -2.04 -15.96
CA LEU A 110 0.03 -2.41 -15.01
C LEU A 110 -0.17 -3.83 -14.51
N THR A 111 0.91 -4.47 -14.16
CA THR A 111 0.94 -5.68 -13.36
C THR A 111 1.84 -5.43 -12.17
N PHE A 112 1.49 -6.01 -11.03
CA PHE A 112 2.21 -5.75 -9.79
C PHE A 112 2.34 -6.98 -8.91
N ILE A 113 3.38 -6.94 -8.09
CA ILE A 113 3.58 -7.83 -6.96
C ILE A 113 3.80 -6.94 -5.74
N GLU A 114 3.05 -7.17 -4.69
CA GLU A 114 3.17 -6.46 -3.44
C GLU A 114 3.42 -7.41 -2.28
N GLY A 115 4.10 -6.91 -1.28
CA GLY A 115 4.28 -7.59 -0.01
C GLY A 115 4.32 -6.56 1.11
N GLY A 116 3.78 -6.91 2.25
CA GLY A 116 3.81 -6.03 3.41
C GLY A 116 3.14 -6.66 4.62
N ASN A 117 3.36 -6.05 5.76
CA ASN A 117 2.74 -6.48 7.01
C ASN A 117 2.68 -5.32 8.01
N ALA A 118 1.96 -5.53 9.11
CA ALA A 118 1.88 -4.60 10.22
C ALA A 118 2.08 -5.31 11.56
N TRP A 119 2.76 -4.67 12.46
CA TRP A 119 3.06 -5.21 13.80
C TRP A 119 2.59 -4.28 14.90
N SER A 120 2.14 -4.87 16.00
CA SER A 120 1.70 -4.14 17.20
C SER A 120 2.85 -3.59 18.04
N SER A 121 4.09 -3.98 17.74
CA SER A 121 5.28 -3.50 18.44
C SER A 121 6.48 -3.45 17.51
N VAL A 122 7.29 -2.41 17.66
CA VAL A 122 8.58 -2.28 16.95
C VAL A 122 9.54 -3.43 17.25
N LYS A 123 9.37 -4.10 18.42
CA LYS A 123 10.21 -5.25 18.78
C LYS A 123 9.89 -6.52 17.99
N ASP A 124 8.65 -6.64 17.54
CA ASP A 124 8.16 -7.79 16.80
C ASP A 124 8.33 -7.59 15.29
N PHE A 125 8.91 -6.46 14.88
CA PHE A 125 9.15 -6.13 13.49
C PHE A 125 10.09 -7.14 12.82
N ASN A 126 9.58 -7.83 11.80
CA ASN A 126 10.35 -8.76 10.98
C ASN A 126 10.07 -8.47 9.49
N PRO A 127 10.98 -7.83 8.78
CA PRO A 127 10.76 -7.42 7.39
C PRO A 127 10.62 -8.58 6.39
N PHE A 128 10.87 -9.82 6.82
CA PHE A 128 10.72 -11.01 5.98
C PHE A 128 9.37 -11.72 6.16
N ASP A 129 8.59 -11.35 7.19
CA ASP A 129 7.24 -11.87 7.40
C ASP A 129 6.22 -11.00 6.67
N MET A 130 6.30 -11.00 5.32
CA MET A 130 5.42 -10.21 4.46
C MET A 130 4.26 -11.04 3.94
N LYS A 131 3.07 -10.47 3.94
CA LYS A 131 1.90 -10.99 3.26
C LYS A 131 1.94 -10.54 1.81
N ARG A 132 1.90 -11.51 0.89
CA ARG A 132 2.17 -11.31 -0.53
C ARG A 132 0.89 -11.25 -1.33
N SER A 133 0.87 -10.41 -2.34
CA SER A 133 -0.19 -10.35 -3.33
C SER A 133 0.35 -10.07 -4.72
N ALA A 134 -0.42 -10.39 -5.73
CA ALA A 134 -0.13 -10.01 -7.10
C ALA A 134 -1.41 -9.65 -7.82
N GLY A 135 -1.31 -8.84 -8.85
CA GLY A 135 -2.47 -8.41 -9.59
C GLY A 135 -2.16 -7.67 -10.87
N VAL A 136 -3.23 -7.25 -11.51
CA VAL A 136 -3.20 -6.46 -12.73
C VAL A 136 -4.17 -5.30 -12.60
N GLY A 137 -3.90 -4.23 -13.34
CA GLY A 137 -4.77 -3.07 -13.31
C GLY A 137 -4.65 -2.20 -14.53
N VAL A 138 -5.56 -1.24 -14.61
CA VAL A 138 -5.57 -0.21 -15.64
C VAL A 138 -5.71 1.15 -14.98
N ARG A 139 -4.97 2.11 -15.48
CA ARG A 139 -5.00 3.50 -15.05
C ARG A 139 -5.37 4.38 -16.22
N ILE A 140 -6.22 5.34 -15.95
CA ILE A 140 -6.64 6.38 -16.89
C ILE A 140 -6.41 7.72 -16.21
N PHE A 141 -5.54 8.52 -16.80
CA PHE A 141 -5.36 9.89 -16.34
C PHE A 141 -6.22 10.83 -17.18
N LEU A 142 -7.14 11.53 -16.52
CA LEU A 142 -8.00 12.54 -17.13
C LEU A 142 -7.65 13.91 -16.52
N PRO A 143 -7.39 14.95 -17.33
CA PRO A 143 -6.92 16.26 -16.83
C PRO A 143 -7.88 16.94 -15.84
N MET A 144 -9.19 16.69 -15.96
CA MET A 144 -10.19 17.33 -15.10
C MET A 144 -10.57 16.50 -13.87
N VAL A 145 -10.36 15.20 -13.91
CA VAL A 145 -10.81 14.27 -12.86
C VAL A 145 -9.64 13.70 -12.08
N GLY A 146 -8.44 13.69 -12.67
CA GLY A 146 -7.24 13.09 -12.11
C GLY A 146 -7.05 11.64 -12.55
N LEU A 147 -6.41 10.86 -11.70
CA LEU A 147 -6.11 9.46 -11.95
C LEU A 147 -7.30 8.60 -11.53
N LEU A 148 -7.79 7.81 -12.47
CA LEU A 148 -8.79 6.76 -12.24
C LEU A 148 -8.11 5.41 -12.44
N GLY A 149 -8.43 4.43 -11.61
CA GLY A 149 -7.86 3.10 -11.76
C GLY A 149 -8.78 2.01 -11.26
N ILE A 150 -8.62 0.84 -11.86
CA ILE A 150 -9.24 -0.40 -11.42
C ILE A 150 -8.13 -1.43 -11.36
N ASP A 151 -7.98 -2.08 -10.22
CA ASP A 151 -7.05 -3.17 -9.99
C ASP A 151 -7.83 -4.43 -9.61
N TRP A 152 -7.40 -5.53 -10.16
CA TRP A 152 -7.72 -6.86 -9.66
C TRP A 152 -6.47 -7.44 -9.00
N ALA A 153 -6.60 -7.87 -7.76
CA ALA A 153 -5.50 -8.40 -6.98
C ALA A 153 -5.88 -9.70 -6.28
N TYR A 154 -4.90 -10.55 -6.08
CA TYR A 154 -5.05 -11.80 -5.33
C TYR A 154 -4.03 -11.87 -4.20
N GLY A 155 -4.51 -11.96 -2.97
CA GLY A 155 -3.69 -12.17 -1.76
C GLY A 155 -3.43 -13.65 -1.55
N PHE A 156 -2.16 -14.04 -1.44
CA PHE A 156 -1.74 -15.45 -1.35
C PHE A 156 -1.71 -15.98 0.07
N ASP A 157 -1.45 -15.11 1.02
CA ASP A 157 -1.16 -15.51 2.40
C ASP A 157 -2.37 -15.28 3.30
N ASP A 158 -2.59 -16.20 4.23
CA ASP A 158 -3.64 -16.08 5.23
C ASP A 158 -3.32 -14.99 6.25
N VAL A 159 -4.33 -14.21 6.62
CA VAL A 159 -4.21 -13.16 7.62
C VAL A 159 -4.76 -13.67 8.95
N PHE A 160 -3.94 -13.69 10.00
CA PHE A 160 -4.29 -14.20 11.34
C PHE A 160 -4.93 -15.60 11.31
N GLY A 161 -4.48 -16.47 10.39
CA GLY A 161 -5.01 -17.85 10.24
C GLY A 161 -6.36 -17.94 9.55
N SER A 162 -6.86 -16.85 8.97
CA SER A 162 -8.12 -16.82 8.21
C SER A 162 -7.88 -16.42 6.76
N LYS A 163 -8.45 -17.19 5.82
CA LYS A 163 -8.49 -16.84 4.40
C LYS A 163 -9.51 -15.75 4.06
N GLN A 164 -10.31 -15.35 5.03
CA GLN A 164 -11.42 -14.43 4.82
C GLN A 164 -10.98 -13.04 4.37
N TYR A 165 -9.77 -12.61 4.76
CA TYR A 165 -9.26 -11.25 4.52
C TYR A 165 -8.33 -11.12 3.32
N GLY A 166 -7.98 -12.23 2.69
CA GLY A 166 -7.19 -12.29 1.46
C GLY A 166 -7.98 -12.93 0.32
N GLY A 167 -7.37 -13.07 -0.85
CA GLY A 167 -7.95 -13.71 -2.02
C GLY A 167 -8.23 -12.75 -3.16
N SER A 168 -9.24 -13.05 -3.98
CA SER A 168 -9.57 -12.26 -5.17
C SER A 168 -10.34 -11.00 -4.79
N GLN A 169 -9.77 -9.85 -5.05
CA GLN A 169 -10.36 -8.56 -4.72
C GLN A 169 -10.22 -7.55 -5.85
N PHE A 170 -11.20 -6.66 -5.97
CA PHE A 170 -11.18 -5.51 -6.86
C PHE A 170 -10.97 -4.23 -6.04
N HIS A 171 -10.04 -3.40 -6.49
CA HIS A 171 -9.74 -2.12 -5.88
C HIS A 171 -9.98 -1.00 -6.88
N PHE A 172 -10.69 0.04 -6.45
CA PHE A 172 -10.91 1.24 -7.22
C PHE A 172 -10.01 2.35 -6.71
N ILE A 173 -9.42 3.11 -7.62
CA ILE A 173 -8.50 4.20 -7.30
C ILE A 173 -9.03 5.47 -7.91
N LEU A 174 -9.15 6.50 -7.08
CA LEU A 174 -9.63 7.82 -7.47
C LEU A 174 -8.65 8.88 -6.96
N GLY A 175 -8.00 9.58 -7.88
CA GLY A 175 -7.19 10.77 -7.57
C GLY A 175 -5.85 10.51 -6.86
N GLN A 176 -5.54 9.29 -6.47
CA GLN A 176 -4.27 8.92 -5.83
C GLN A 176 -3.54 7.83 -6.61
N GLU A 177 -2.22 7.92 -6.61
CA GLU A 177 -1.35 6.86 -7.08
C GLU A 177 -0.85 6.06 -5.87
N PHE A 178 -0.98 4.75 -5.93
CA PHE A 178 -0.45 3.86 -4.89
C PHE A 178 1.05 3.96 -4.74
#